data_6896f842c27fcac1dc5b5bd644da93e8
#
_entry.id   6896f842c27fcac1dc5b5bd644da93e8
#
_cell.length_a   1.000
_cell.length_b   1.000
_cell.length_c   1.000
_cell.angle_alpha   90.00
_cell.angle_beta   90.00
_cell.angle_gamma   90.00
#
_symmetry.space_group_name_H-M   'P 1'
#
loop_
_entity.id
_entity.type
_entity.pdbx_description
1 polymer ?
#
loop_
_entity_poly.entity_id
_entity_poly.type
_entity_poly.pdbx_seq_one_letter_code
_entity_poly.pdbx_strand_id
1 'polypeptide(L)'
;MNKKTILALCLSAVFLTACSSKEQREFKSALKTAQSGDSTAQMKVGDLYLSGTGTEQNIEQSVHWYKAAADQGTTDAFAWLMTQAYQGNPHADQVIRKMQQDGNIFLAHWVLDLAKKTHDPAAEYTVGWMYDTGKGLIQDKHQAQIWYEKAAKQKNVEAIKVLGNQHYFSEHPSSTPDKAAEYLSYAAEQGQDADAAMKMAHYYHYDIRDGEKARQWYAKAGALGDTDSQHMADTYEAWKDTSPLQPNEPPPSSSTE
;
A
#
# COMPACT_ATOMS: atom_id res chain seq x y z
N MET A 1 -48.98 38.46 -3.71
CA MET A 1 -48.65 37.12 -4.21
C MET A 1 -49.93 36.48 -4.75
N ASN A 2 -49.90 36.02 -5.99
CA ASN A 2 -51.07 35.54 -6.71
C ASN A 2 -51.42 34.12 -6.22
N LYS A 3 -52.73 33.80 -6.02
CA LYS A 3 -53.18 32.48 -5.55
C LYS A 3 -52.62 31.28 -6.35
N LYS A 4 -52.30 31.50 -7.64
CA LYS A 4 -51.66 30.52 -8.52
C LYS A 4 -50.19 30.25 -8.14
N THR A 5 -49.45 31.23 -7.61
CA THR A 5 -48.07 31.10 -7.17
C THR A 5 -47.98 30.36 -5.84
N ILE A 6 -48.95 30.54 -4.95
CA ILE A 6 -49.02 29.83 -3.66
C ILE A 6 -49.39 28.36 -3.91
N LEU A 7 -50.30 28.07 -4.86
CA LEU A 7 -50.68 26.68 -5.20
C LEU A 7 -49.52 25.91 -5.84
N ALA A 8 -48.71 26.56 -6.69
CA ALA A 8 -47.52 25.96 -7.30
C ALA A 8 -46.42 25.65 -6.27
N LEU A 9 -46.22 26.57 -5.29
CA LEU A 9 -45.26 26.35 -4.18
C LEU A 9 -45.71 25.24 -3.21
N CYS A 10 -47.01 25.12 -2.92
CA CYS A 10 -47.58 24.06 -2.11
C CYS A 10 -47.51 22.70 -2.81
N LEU A 11 -47.75 22.64 -4.12
CA LEU A 11 -47.68 21.41 -4.92
C LEU A 11 -46.19 20.93 -5.00
N SER A 12 -45.22 21.82 -5.19
CA SER A 12 -43.82 21.45 -5.21
C SER A 12 -43.30 20.94 -3.84
N ALA A 13 -43.76 21.55 -2.74
CA ALA A 13 -43.44 21.09 -1.38
C ALA A 13 -44.04 19.72 -1.05
N VAL A 14 -45.29 19.45 -1.52
CA VAL A 14 -45.94 18.14 -1.33
C VAL A 14 -45.28 17.05 -2.15
N PHE A 15 -44.80 17.35 -3.36
CA PHE A 15 -44.05 16.38 -4.18
C PHE A 15 -42.68 16.08 -3.55
N LEU A 16 -41.98 17.06 -3.02
CA LEU A 16 -40.68 16.88 -2.33
C LEU A 16 -40.85 16.04 -1.06
N THR A 17 -41.88 16.27 -0.26
CA THR A 17 -42.15 15.49 0.96
C THR A 17 -42.62 14.06 0.67
N ALA A 18 -43.39 13.86 -0.41
CA ALA A 18 -43.86 12.54 -0.84
C ALA A 18 -42.70 11.70 -1.42
N CYS A 19 -41.79 12.30 -2.18
CA CYS A 19 -40.58 11.66 -2.70
C CYS A 19 -39.65 11.28 -1.54
N SER A 20 -39.36 12.20 -0.62
CA SER A 20 -38.58 11.96 0.58
C SER A 20 -39.12 10.80 1.43
N SER A 21 -40.45 10.70 1.59
CA SER A 21 -41.07 9.62 2.36
C SER A 21 -40.97 8.24 1.68
N LYS A 22 -40.97 8.20 0.35
CA LYS A 22 -40.73 6.96 -0.42
C LYS A 22 -39.32 6.50 -0.32
N GLU A 23 -38.37 7.37 -0.55
CA GLU A 23 -36.92 7.09 -0.45
C GLU A 23 -36.52 6.63 0.97
N GLN A 24 -37.05 7.28 2.02
CA GLN A 24 -36.83 6.86 3.39
C GLN A 24 -37.38 5.45 3.69
N ARG A 25 -38.52 5.07 3.10
CA ARG A 25 -39.05 3.71 3.24
C ARG A 25 -38.17 2.69 2.51
N GLU A 26 -37.73 3.03 1.32
CA GLU A 26 -36.80 2.19 0.54
C GLU A 26 -35.49 1.99 1.27
N PHE A 27 -34.89 3.05 1.83
CA PHE A 27 -33.69 2.97 2.66
C PHE A 27 -33.90 2.05 3.87
N LYS A 28 -34.98 2.25 4.66
CA LYS A 28 -35.27 1.41 5.83
C LYS A 28 -35.47 -0.06 5.45
N SER A 29 -36.11 -0.34 4.32
CA SER A 29 -36.29 -1.70 3.82
C SER A 29 -34.98 -2.33 3.44
N ALA A 30 -34.13 -1.62 2.66
CA ALA A 30 -32.82 -2.09 2.27
C ALA A 30 -31.92 -2.32 3.50
N LEU A 31 -31.94 -1.39 4.47
CA LEU A 31 -31.17 -1.49 5.71
C LEU A 31 -31.55 -2.75 6.51
N LYS A 32 -32.83 -3.06 6.61
CA LYS A 32 -33.31 -4.27 7.30
C LYS A 32 -32.78 -5.54 6.62
N THR A 33 -32.79 -5.60 5.31
CA THR A 33 -32.26 -6.75 4.54
C THR A 33 -30.73 -6.84 4.64
N ALA A 34 -30.05 -5.70 4.58
CA ALA A 34 -28.60 -5.63 4.75
C ALA A 34 -28.16 -6.11 6.15
N GLN A 35 -28.90 -5.76 7.20
CA GLN A 35 -28.67 -6.21 8.58
C GLN A 35 -28.88 -7.73 8.77
N SER A 36 -29.70 -8.36 7.92
CA SER A 36 -29.84 -9.82 7.92
C SER A 36 -28.70 -10.56 7.20
N GLY A 37 -27.72 -9.82 6.67
CA GLY A 37 -26.50 -10.39 6.07
C GLY A 37 -26.54 -10.49 4.53
N ASP A 38 -27.57 -9.98 3.86
CA ASP A 38 -27.63 -9.99 2.39
C ASP A 38 -26.60 -9.02 1.79
N SER A 39 -25.61 -9.55 1.08
CA SER A 39 -24.49 -8.75 0.56
C SER A 39 -24.90 -7.76 -0.54
N THR A 40 -25.92 -8.10 -1.33
CA THR A 40 -26.48 -7.21 -2.34
C THR A 40 -27.19 -6.01 -1.69
N ALA A 41 -27.99 -6.29 -0.64
CA ALA A 41 -28.62 -5.23 0.14
C ALA A 41 -27.58 -4.37 0.88
N GLN A 42 -26.51 -4.95 1.36
CA GLN A 42 -25.40 -4.22 1.99
C GLN A 42 -24.75 -3.23 1.01
N MET A 43 -24.43 -3.63 -0.21
CA MET A 43 -23.93 -2.71 -1.24
C MET A 43 -24.95 -1.63 -1.56
N LYS A 44 -26.25 -2.00 -1.73
CA LYS A 44 -27.33 -1.03 -1.96
C LYS A 44 -27.42 0.01 -0.83
N VAL A 45 -27.30 -0.38 0.43
CA VAL A 45 -27.28 0.55 1.56
C VAL A 45 -26.04 1.45 1.51
N GLY A 46 -24.89 0.91 1.10
CA GLY A 46 -23.68 1.67 0.83
C GLY A 46 -23.93 2.80 -0.20
N ASP A 47 -24.58 2.48 -1.33
CA ASP A 47 -24.95 3.45 -2.37
C ASP A 47 -25.92 4.52 -1.85
N LEU A 48 -26.89 4.12 -1.04
CA LEU A 48 -27.88 5.05 -0.47
C LEU A 48 -27.22 6.04 0.51
N TYR A 49 -26.23 5.59 1.30
CA TYR A 49 -25.42 6.49 2.11
C TYR A 49 -24.49 7.37 1.27
N LEU A 50 -23.94 6.85 0.18
CA LEU A 50 -23.09 7.62 -0.72
C LEU A 50 -23.84 8.77 -1.40
N SER A 51 -25.08 8.50 -1.84
CA SER A 51 -25.94 9.48 -2.53
C SER A 51 -26.76 10.36 -1.58
N GLY A 52 -26.93 9.97 -0.31
CA GLY A 52 -27.87 10.61 0.60
C GLY A 52 -29.36 10.33 0.27
N THR A 53 -29.63 9.24 -0.47
CA THR A 53 -31.01 8.91 -0.90
C THR A 53 -31.76 8.21 0.24
N GLY A 54 -32.78 8.86 0.76
CA GLY A 54 -33.59 8.38 1.87
C GLY A 54 -32.92 8.43 3.25
N THR A 55 -31.67 8.88 3.31
CA THR A 55 -30.85 9.08 4.49
C THR A 55 -29.93 10.29 4.30
N GLU A 56 -29.22 10.71 5.33
CA GLU A 56 -28.15 11.70 5.22
C GLU A 56 -26.94 11.08 4.52
N GLN A 57 -26.27 11.84 3.63
CA GLN A 57 -25.06 11.38 2.97
C GLN A 57 -23.97 11.12 3.99
N ASN A 58 -23.35 9.93 3.93
CA ASN A 58 -22.31 9.54 4.85
C ASN A 58 -21.35 8.52 4.21
N ILE A 59 -20.17 9.00 3.83
CA ILE A 59 -19.16 8.18 3.14
C ILE A 59 -18.58 7.08 4.06
N GLU A 60 -18.46 7.32 5.35
CA GLU A 60 -17.98 6.35 6.32
C GLU A 60 -18.94 5.18 6.45
N GLN A 61 -20.26 5.47 6.55
CA GLN A 61 -21.31 4.44 6.54
C GLN A 61 -21.35 3.69 5.21
N SER A 62 -21.14 4.37 4.09
CA SER A 62 -21.02 3.71 2.78
C SER A 62 -19.88 2.70 2.78
N VAL A 63 -18.68 3.10 3.21
CA VAL A 63 -17.50 2.21 3.33
C VAL A 63 -17.78 1.04 4.28
N HIS A 64 -18.44 1.28 5.41
CA HIS A 64 -18.82 0.23 6.38
C HIS A 64 -19.68 -0.86 5.72
N TRP A 65 -20.69 -0.47 4.96
CA TRP A 65 -21.60 -1.42 4.31
C TRP A 65 -20.96 -2.16 3.13
N TYR A 66 -20.12 -1.48 2.35
CA TYR A 66 -19.32 -2.13 1.32
C TYR A 66 -18.33 -3.13 1.91
N LYS A 67 -17.69 -2.80 3.06
CA LYS A 67 -16.84 -3.76 3.78
C LYS A 67 -17.62 -5.00 4.22
N ALA A 68 -18.83 -4.83 4.76
CA ALA A 68 -19.66 -5.96 5.18
C ALA A 68 -19.98 -6.91 4.01
N ALA A 69 -20.25 -6.38 2.81
CA ALA A 69 -20.44 -7.18 1.60
C ALA A 69 -19.14 -7.86 1.13
N ALA A 70 -18.00 -7.15 1.21
CA ALA A 70 -16.69 -7.67 0.85
C ALA A 70 -16.25 -8.81 1.79
N ASP A 71 -16.52 -8.73 3.08
CA ASP A 71 -16.24 -9.80 4.06
C ASP A 71 -16.96 -11.13 3.72
N GLN A 72 -17.99 -11.08 2.88
CA GLN A 72 -18.69 -12.24 2.35
C GLN A 72 -18.17 -12.69 0.96
N GLY A 73 -17.11 -12.06 0.46
CA GLY A 73 -16.50 -12.38 -0.83
C GLY A 73 -17.15 -11.71 -2.03
N THR A 74 -17.96 -10.66 -1.85
CA THR A 74 -18.58 -9.94 -2.96
C THR A 74 -17.54 -9.12 -3.73
N THR A 75 -17.25 -9.54 -4.96
CA THR A 75 -16.18 -8.97 -5.83
C THR A 75 -16.38 -7.48 -6.11
N ASP A 76 -17.62 -7.07 -6.39
CA ASP A 76 -17.94 -5.67 -6.69
C ASP A 76 -17.71 -4.75 -5.48
N ALA A 77 -17.91 -5.29 -4.28
CA ALA A 77 -17.63 -4.56 -3.05
C ALA A 77 -16.13 -4.32 -2.86
N PHE A 78 -15.27 -5.31 -3.14
CA PHE A 78 -13.82 -5.12 -3.16
C PHE A 78 -13.39 -4.11 -4.21
N ALA A 79 -13.91 -4.22 -5.44
CA ALA A 79 -13.59 -3.29 -6.51
C ALA A 79 -13.95 -1.84 -6.14
N TRP A 80 -15.11 -1.64 -5.52
CA TRP A 80 -15.53 -0.33 -5.04
C TRP A 80 -14.59 0.20 -3.94
N LEU A 81 -14.31 -0.60 -2.91
CA LEU A 81 -13.41 -0.22 -1.81
C LEU A 81 -12.01 0.15 -2.32
N MET A 82 -11.45 -0.65 -3.21
CA MET A 82 -10.15 -0.38 -3.83
C MET A 82 -10.18 0.92 -4.64
N THR A 83 -11.23 1.15 -5.42
CA THR A 83 -11.40 2.39 -6.18
C THR A 83 -11.45 3.61 -5.25
N GLN A 84 -12.19 3.52 -4.15
CA GLN A 84 -12.29 4.60 -3.17
C GLN A 84 -10.93 4.85 -2.48
N ALA A 85 -10.21 3.81 -2.10
CA ALA A 85 -8.87 3.93 -1.49
C ALA A 85 -7.90 4.60 -2.48
N TYR A 86 -7.89 4.17 -3.74
CA TYR A 86 -7.05 4.76 -4.79
C TYR A 86 -7.39 6.25 -5.05
N GLN A 87 -8.65 6.64 -4.91
CA GLN A 87 -9.11 8.05 -5.01
C GLN A 87 -8.79 8.88 -3.74
N GLY A 88 -8.09 8.29 -2.77
CA GLY A 88 -7.66 8.98 -1.55
C GLY A 88 -8.70 9.02 -0.44
N ASN A 89 -9.73 8.16 -0.47
CA ASN A 89 -10.69 8.04 0.63
C ASN A 89 -10.02 7.34 1.83
N PRO A 90 -9.78 8.05 2.97
CA PRO A 90 -9.03 7.49 4.10
C PRO A 90 -9.74 6.33 4.79
N HIS A 91 -11.08 6.31 4.81
CA HIS A 91 -11.85 5.22 5.42
C HIS A 91 -11.72 3.93 4.61
N ALA A 92 -11.79 4.03 3.28
CA ALA A 92 -11.61 2.88 2.40
C ALA A 92 -10.15 2.35 2.44
N ASP A 93 -9.17 3.24 2.41
CA ASP A 93 -7.76 2.87 2.54
C ASP A 93 -7.49 2.13 3.86
N GLN A 94 -7.99 2.64 4.99
CA GLN A 94 -7.89 1.97 6.28
C GLN A 94 -8.53 0.57 6.28
N VAL A 95 -9.71 0.43 5.67
CA VAL A 95 -10.40 -0.87 5.56
C VAL A 95 -9.58 -1.86 4.76
N ILE A 96 -9.08 -1.47 3.59
CA ILE A 96 -8.27 -2.36 2.73
C ILE A 96 -6.98 -2.77 3.44
N ARG A 97 -6.25 -1.84 4.05
CA ARG A 97 -5.04 -2.16 4.83
C ARG A 97 -5.33 -3.13 5.98
N LYS A 98 -6.44 -2.91 6.69
CA LYS A 98 -6.84 -3.81 7.77
C LYS A 98 -7.18 -5.21 7.27
N MET A 99 -7.93 -5.33 6.17
CA MET A 99 -8.24 -6.62 5.56
C MET A 99 -6.97 -7.37 5.11
N GLN A 100 -5.99 -6.67 4.55
CA GLN A 100 -4.69 -7.24 4.21
C GLN A 100 -3.95 -7.73 5.48
N GLN A 101 -3.85 -6.89 6.50
CA GLN A 101 -3.16 -7.23 7.75
C GLN A 101 -3.79 -8.43 8.46
N ASP A 102 -5.12 -8.54 8.43
CA ASP A 102 -5.88 -9.63 9.04
C ASP A 102 -5.85 -10.92 8.19
N GLY A 103 -5.30 -10.85 6.97
CA GLY A 103 -5.22 -11.99 6.07
C GLY A 103 -6.59 -12.41 5.51
N ASN A 104 -7.41 -11.45 5.10
CA ASN A 104 -8.71 -11.74 4.51
C ASN A 104 -8.55 -12.54 3.20
N ILE A 105 -9.05 -13.79 3.21
CA ILE A 105 -8.87 -14.73 2.09
C ILE A 105 -9.61 -14.30 0.81
N PHE A 106 -10.75 -13.65 0.92
CA PHE A 106 -11.51 -13.18 -0.23
C PHE A 106 -10.78 -12.03 -0.93
N LEU A 107 -10.25 -11.06 -0.15
CA LEU A 107 -9.40 -10.00 -0.68
C LEU A 107 -8.16 -10.60 -1.36
N ALA A 108 -7.51 -11.58 -0.73
CA ALA A 108 -6.31 -12.20 -1.27
C ALA A 108 -6.55 -12.88 -2.62
N HIS A 109 -7.64 -13.66 -2.75
CA HIS A 109 -8.01 -14.27 -4.02
C HIS A 109 -8.41 -13.22 -5.07
N TRP A 110 -9.11 -12.17 -4.67
CA TRP A 110 -9.45 -11.07 -5.58
C TRP A 110 -8.21 -10.36 -6.11
N VAL A 111 -7.23 -10.02 -5.23
CA VAL A 111 -5.98 -9.39 -5.64
C VAL A 111 -5.15 -10.31 -6.55
N LEU A 112 -5.13 -11.62 -6.23
CA LEU A 112 -4.44 -12.63 -7.06
C LEU A 112 -5.04 -12.71 -8.47
N ASP A 113 -6.37 -12.71 -8.57
CA ASP A 113 -7.06 -12.71 -9.86
C ASP A 113 -6.84 -11.39 -10.62
N LEU A 114 -6.85 -10.26 -9.93
CA LEU A 114 -6.54 -8.96 -10.51
C LEU A 114 -5.12 -8.96 -11.10
N ALA A 115 -4.11 -9.37 -10.31
CA ALA A 115 -2.73 -9.43 -10.75
C ALA A 115 -2.54 -10.32 -11.99
N LYS A 116 -3.22 -11.48 -12.02
CA LYS A 116 -3.17 -12.41 -13.19
C LYS A 116 -3.80 -11.81 -14.44
N LYS A 117 -4.86 -11.02 -14.31
CA LYS A 117 -5.62 -10.47 -15.44
C LYS A 117 -5.03 -9.18 -15.99
N THR A 118 -4.55 -8.33 -15.12
CA THR A 118 -4.13 -6.96 -15.49
C THR A 118 -2.63 -6.80 -15.57
N HIS A 119 -1.87 -7.69 -14.93
CA HIS A 119 -0.43 -7.54 -14.74
C HIS A 119 -0.05 -6.20 -14.07
N ASP A 120 -0.95 -5.68 -13.22
CA ASP A 120 -0.68 -4.46 -12.47
C ASP A 120 0.46 -4.67 -11.46
N PRO A 121 1.53 -3.87 -11.50
CA PRO A 121 2.71 -4.09 -10.67
C PRO A 121 2.46 -3.92 -9.16
N ALA A 122 1.47 -3.12 -8.77
CA ALA A 122 1.11 -2.99 -7.36
C ALA A 122 0.33 -4.22 -6.86
N ALA A 123 -0.56 -4.76 -7.71
CA ALA A 123 -1.26 -6.01 -7.42
C ALA A 123 -0.26 -7.19 -7.37
N GLU A 124 0.68 -7.28 -8.32
CA GLU A 124 1.73 -8.30 -8.32
C GLU A 124 2.60 -8.24 -7.06
N TYR A 125 3.06 -7.05 -6.65
CA TYR A 125 3.78 -6.86 -5.39
C TYR A 125 2.95 -7.33 -4.18
N THR A 126 1.66 -6.96 -4.13
CA THR A 126 0.76 -7.35 -3.04
C THR A 126 0.60 -8.86 -2.95
N VAL A 127 0.47 -9.56 -4.08
CA VAL A 127 0.43 -11.03 -4.12
C VAL A 127 1.74 -11.63 -3.60
N GLY A 128 2.88 -11.08 -4.01
CA GLY A 128 4.20 -11.47 -3.50
C GLY A 128 4.25 -11.37 -1.97
N TRP A 129 3.82 -10.24 -1.42
CA TRP A 129 3.75 -10.02 0.02
C TRP A 129 2.80 -11.00 0.75
N MET A 130 1.65 -11.31 0.15
CA MET A 130 0.70 -12.29 0.72
C MET A 130 1.29 -13.69 0.80
N TYR A 131 2.00 -14.15 -0.25
CA TYR A 131 2.73 -15.41 -0.22
C TYR A 131 3.91 -15.37 0.76
N ASP A 132 4.61 -14.25 0.86
CA ASP A 132 5.77 -14.10 1.73
C ASP A 132 5.40 -14.18 3.22
N THR A 133 4.29 -13.54 3.60
CA THR A 133 3.83 -13.44 4.98
C THR A 133 2.83 -14.52 5.39
N GLY A 134 2.22 -15.23 4.43
CA GLY A 134 1.13 -16.16 4.68
C GLY A 134 -0.21 -15.48 5.00
N LYS A 135 -0.35 -14.17 4.73
CA LYS A 135 -1.58 -13.43 5.01
C LYS A 135 -2.56 -13.50 3.84
N GLY A 136 -3.60 -14.29 4.02
CA GLY A 136 -4.66 -14.51 3.02
C GLY A 136 -4.35 -15.59 1.98
N LEU A 137 -3.08 -15.92 1.76
CA LEU A 137 -2.61 -17.05 0.96
C LEU A 137 -1.73 -17.95 1.83
N ILE A 138 -1.63 -19.23 1.46
CA ILE A 138 -0.69 -20.15 2.13
C ILE A 138 0.74 -19.66 1.87
N GLN A 139 1.53 -19.52 2.95
CA GLN A 139 2.90 -19.03 2.83
C GLN A 139 3.73 -19.89 1.88
N ASP A 140 4.34 -19.23 0.90
CA ASP A 140 5.23 -19.84 -0.08
C ASP A 140 6.26 -18.81 -0.55
N LYS A 141 7.47 -18.91 0.00
CA LYS A 141 8.57 -17.99 -0.32
C LYS A 141 8.99 -18.03 -1.79
N HIS A 142 8.87 -19.20 -2.45
CA HIS A 142 9.18 -19.33 -3.87
C HIS A 142 8.14 -18.60 -4.74
N GLN A 143 6.85 -18.76 -4.44
CA GLN A 143 5.81 -17.97 -5.11
C GLN A 143 5.96 -16.47 -4.85
N ALA A 144 6.24 -16.08 -3.60
CA ALA A 144 6.49 -14.68 -3.26
C ALA A 144 7.56 -14.06 -4.16
N GLN A 145 8.67 -14.76 -4.33
CA GLN A 145 9.77 -14.31 -5.17
C GLN A 145 9.35 -14.12 -6.64
N ILE A 146 8.66 -15.12 -7.22
CA ILE A 146 8.17 -15.03 -8.61
C ILE A 146 7.32 -13.78 -8.81
N TRP A 147 6.45 -13.46 -7.84
CA TRP A 147 5.58 -12.30 -7.92
C TRP A 147 6.33 -10.98 -7.70
N TYR A 148 7.28 -10.93 -6.77
CA TYR A 148 8.15 -9.76 -6.60
C TYR A 148 8.99 -9.49 -7.85
N GLU A 149 9.55 -10.54 -8.51
CA GLU A 149 10.29 -10.37 -9.75
C GLU A 149 9.42 -9.84 -10.90
N LYS A 150 8.15 -10.27 -11.00
CA LYS A 150 7.21 -9.72 -12.00
C LYS A 150 6.99 -8.24 -11.78
N ALA A 151 6.68 -7.84 -10.55
CA ALA A 151 6.45 -6.44 -10.19
C ALA A 151 7.73 -5.59 -10.41
N ALA A 152 8.90 -6.10 -10.03
CA ALA A 152 10.17 -5.41 -10.19
C ALA A 152 10.56 -5.19 -11.66
N LYS A 153 10.27 -6.14 -12.56
CA LYS A 153 10.44 -5.96 -14.02
C LYS A 153 9.64 -4.78 -14.55
N GLN A 154 8.52 -4.44 -13.92
CA GLN A 154 7.69 -3.29 -14.23
C GLN A 154 8.04 -2.05 -13.39
N LYS A 155 9.21 -2.06 -12.75
CA LYS A 155 9.72 -0.93 -11.96
C LYS A 155 8.90 -0.60 -10.70
N ASN A 156 8.20 -1.58 -10.14
CA ASN A 156 7.60 -1.42 -8.81
C ASN A 156 8.69 -1.27 -7.75
N VAL A 157 8.77 -0.10 -7.14
CA VAL A 157 9.85 0.27 -6.20
C VAL A 157 9.84 -0.63 -4.96
N GLU A 158 8.67 -0.96 -4.41
CA GLU A 158 8.58 -1.80 -3.21
C GLU A 158 9.06 -3.23 -3.49
N ALA A 159 8.73 -3.79 -4.64
CA ALA A 159 9.24 -5.10 -5.05
C ALA A 159 10.76 -5.08 -5.25
N ILE A 160 11.28 -4.00 -5.85
CA ILE A 160 12.73 -3.80 -6.05
C ILE A 160 13.46 -3.71 -4.70
N LYS A 161 12.90 -2.99 -3.71
CA LYS A 161 13.44 -2.92 -2.35
C LYS A 161 13.50 -4.29 -1.68
N VAL A 162 12.42 -5.07 -1.78
CA VAL A 162 12.38 -6.43 -1.21
C VAL A 162 13.46 -7.30 -1.84
N LEU A 163 13.55 -7.33 -3.16
CA LEU A 163 14.55 -8.13 -3.87
C LEU A 163 15.98 -7.64 -3.57
N GLY A 164 16.21 -6.34 -3.53
CA GLY A 164 17.49 -5.75 -3.14
C GLY A 164 17.95 -6.24 -1.77
N ASN A 165 17.06 -6.21 -0.79
CA ASN A 165 17.34 -6.70 0.55
C ASN A 165 17.60 -8.22 0.57
N GLN A 166 16.78 -9.02 -0.12
CA GLN A 166 16.99 -10.48 -0.20
C GLN A 166 18.34 -10.83 -0.84
N HIS A 167 18.75 -10.11 -1.88
CA HIS A 167 20.08 -10.30 -2.48
C HIS A 167 21.19 -9.81 -1.58
N TYR A 168 21.03 -8.69 -0.89
CA TYR A 168 22.02 -8.16 0.03
C TYR A 168 22.30 -9.09 1.22
N PHE A 169 21.24 -9.67 1.81
CA PHE A 169 21.36 -10.63 2.91
C PHE A 169 21.60 -12.09 2.45
N SER A 170 21.79 -12.32 1.14
CA SER A 170 21.99 -13.66 0.56
C SER A 170 20.82 -14.63 0.81
N GLU A 171 19.62 -14.11 1.02
CA GLU A 171 18.39 -14.90 1.22
C GLU A 171 17.82 -15.44 -0.10
N HIS A 172 18.24 -14.87 -1.21
CA HIS A 172 17.82 -15.29 -2.53
C HIS A 172 18.72 -16.39 -3.08
N PRO A 173 18.19 -17.47 -3.71
CA PRO A 173 18.98 -18.58 -4.23
C PRO A 173 20.07 -18.20 -5.26
N SER A 174 19.88 -17.10 -5.98
CA SER A 174 20.84 -16.57 -6.96
C SER A 174 21.46 -15.25 -6.51
N SER A 175 21.60 -15.03 -5.20
CA SER A 175 22.19 -13.81 -4.65
C SER A 175 23.61 -13.61 -5.14
N THR A 176 23.89 -12.40 -5.60
CA THR A 176 25.22 -11.88 -5.85
C THR A 176 25.27 -10.42 -5.41
N PRO A 177 26.45 -9.91 -4.98
CA PRO A 177 26.60 -8.50 -4.63
C PRO A 177 26.17 -7.55 -5.76
N ASP A 178 26.46 -7.90 -7.01
CA ASP A 178 26.10 -7.09 -8.17
C ASP A 178 24.59 -6.97 -8.36
N LYS A 179 23.84 -8.06 -8.15
CA LYS A 179 22.37 -8.02 -8.20
C LYS A 179 21.77 -7.21 -7.05
N ALA A 180 22.35 -7.35 -5.84
CA ALA A 180 21.98 -6.51 -4.72
C ALA A 180 22.17 -5.04 -5.07
N ALA A 181 23.35 -4.69 -5.63
CA ALA A 181 23.68 -3.33 -6.02
C ALA A 181 22.74 -2.79 -7.12
N GLU A 182 22.37 -3.60 -8.12
CA GLU A 182 21.41 -3.21 -9.16
C GLU A 182 20.04 -2.80 -8.56
N TYR A 183 19.46 -3.62 -7.70
CA TYR A 183 18.17 -3.33 -7.07
C TYR A 183 18.27 -2.19 -6.05
N LEU A 184 19.29 -2.19 -5.19
CA LEU A 184 19.47 -1.17 -4.15
C LEU A 184 19.76 0.20 -4.72
N SER A 185 20.58 0.31 -5.80
CA SER A 185 20.80 1.59 -6.46
C SER A 185 19.50 2.18 -7.02
N TYR A 186 18.67 1.36 -7.65
CA TYR A 186 17.36 1.80 -8.14
C TYR A 186 16.44 2.24 -7.00
N ALA A 187 16.37 1.47 -5.90
CA ALA A 187 15.57 1.82 -4.73
C ALA A 187 16.00 3.15 -4.10
N ALA A 188 17.33 3.37 -3.98
CA ALA A 188 17.88 4.60 -3.45
C ALA A 188 17.64 5.82 -4.36
N GLU A 189 17.64 5.62 -5.67
CA GLU A 189 17.51 6.72 -6.65
C GLU A 189 16.06 7.08 -6.93
N GLN A 190 15.24 6.10 -7.21
CA GLN A 190 13.85 6.30 -7.61
C GLN A 190 12.89 6.21 -6.42
N GLY A 191 13.22 5.39 -5.41
CA GLY A 191 12.45 5.23 -4.19
C GLY A 191 12.82 6.20 -3.07
N GLN A 192 13.90 6.99 -3.25
CA GLN A 192 14.46 7.87 -2.20
C GLN A 192 14.64 7.12 -0.87
N ASP A 193 15.19 5.92 -0.95
CA ASP A 193 15.35 5.01 0.19
C ASP A 193 16.74 5.19 0.82
N ALA A 194 16.79 5.75 2.03
CA ALA A 194 18.03 5.98 2.75
C ALA A 194 18.74 4.67 3.11
N ASP A 195 18.00 3.64 3.51
CA ASP A 195 18.55 2.31 3.85
C ASP A 195 19.18 1.64 2.63
N ALA A 196 18.53 1.72 1.48
CA ALA A 196 19.11 1.23 0.23
C ALA A 196 20.40 2.00 -0.16
N ALA A 197 20.42 3.32 0.02
CA ALA A 197 21.61 4.13 -0.21
C ALA A 197 22.76 3.77 0.74
N MET A 198 22.48 3.56 2.02
CA MET A 198 23.45 3.09 3.02
C MET A 198 24.03 1.71 2.64
N LYS A 199 23.18 0.77 2.23
CA LYS A 199 23.64 -0.57 1.77
C LYS A 199 24.52 -0.48 0.53
N MET A 200 24.22 0.45 -0.39
CA MET A 200 25.11 0.75 -1.52
C MET A 200 26.45 1.31 -1.08
N ALA A 201 26.47 2.19 -0.06
CA ALA A 201 27.71 2.68 0.53
C ALA A 201 28.54 1.54 1.11
N HIS A 202 27.92 0.61 1.85
CA HIS A 202 28.57 -0.59 2.38
C HIS A 202 29.13 -1.48 1.28
N TYR A 203 28.36 -1.72 0.20
CA TYR A 203 28.83 -2.48 -0.95
C TYR A 203 30.12 -1.90 -1.55
N TYR A 204 30.17 -0.59 -1.77
CA TYR A 204 31.37 0.05 -2.30
C TYR A 204 32.51 0.10 -1.26
N HIS A 205 32.20 0.25 0.02
CA HIS A 205 33.21 0.31 1.08
C HIS A 205 33.88 -1.06 1.33
N TYR A 206 33.09 -2.11 1.50
CA TYR A 206 33.59 -3.41 1.98
C TYR A 206 33.84 -4.40 0.85
N ASP A 207 32.99 -4.46 -0.16
CA ASP A 207 33.09 -5.47 -1.22
C ASP A 207 33.98 -4.99 -2.38
N ILE A 208 33.73 -3.77 -2.89
CA ILE A 208 34.47 -3.20 -4.04
C ILE A 208 35.73 -2.48 -3.57
N ARG A 209 35.74 -1.94 -2.36
CA ARG A 209 36.83 -1.12 -1.79
C ARG A 209 37.09 0.17 -2.55
N ASP A 210 36.01 0.78 -3.05
CA ASP A 210 36.00 2.10 -3.67
C ASP A 210 35.47 3.12 -2.65
N GLY A 211 36.39 3.66 -1.86
CA GLY A 211 36.05 4.59 -0.77
C GLY A 211 35.38 5.86 -1.26
N GLU A 212 35.73 6.37 -2.44
CA GLU A 212 35.13 7.59 -2.99
C GLU A 212 33.65 7.35 -3.38
N LYS A 213 33.36 6.23 -4.02
CA LYS A 213 31.96 5.86 -4.28
C LYS A 213 31.20 5.55 -3.00
N ALA A 214 31.83 4.90 -2.02
CA ALA A 214 31.23 4.67 -0.72
C ALA A 214 30.82 6.01 -0.07
N ARG A 215 31.74 7.00 -0.06
CA ARG A 215 31.46 8.35 0.45
C ARG A 215 30.24 9.00 -0.24
N GLN A 216 30.17 8.90 -1.57
CA GLN A 216 29.05 9.47 -2.33
C GLN A 216 27.71 8.84 -1.94
N TRP A 217 27.69 7.52 -1.75
CA TRP A 217 26.48 6.81 -1.32
C TRP A 217 26.13 7.08 0.14
N TYR A 218 27.13 7.20 1.03
CA TYR A 218 26.90 7.66 2.41
C TYR A 218 26.31 9.08 2.43
N ALA A 219 26.85 10.01 1.64
CA ALA A 219 26.30 11.36 1.54
C ALA A 219 24.86 11.36 0.99
N LYS A 220 24.54 10.47 0.05
CA LYS A 220 23.19 10.31 -0.45
C LYS A 220 22.23 9.78 0.62
N ALA A 221 22.62 8.77 1.39
CA ALA A 221 21.83 8.27 2.52
C ALA A 221 21.61 9.36 3.57
N GLY A 222 22.63 10.14 3.88
CA GLY A 222 22.56 11.29 4.77
C GLY A 222 21.57 12.35 4.29
N ALA A 223 21.61 12.70 3.01
CA ALA A 223 20.66 13.63 2.39
C ALA A 223 19.21 13.11 2.43
N LEU A 224 19.01 11.80 2.53
CA LEU A 224 17.70 11.15 2.71
C LEU A 224 17.31 10.96 4.18
N GLY A 225 18.13 11.47 5.12
CA GLY A 225 17.80 11.51 6.55
C GLY A 225 18.57 10.53 7.44
N ASP A 226 19.49 9.73 6.89
CA ASP A 226 20.36 8.85 7.68
C ASP A 226 21.55 9.63 8.24
N THR A 227 21.47 10.02 9.51
CA THR A 227 22.49 10.84 10.18
C THR A 227 23.83 10.15 10.34
N ASP A 228 23.85 8.84 10.53
CA ASP A 228 25.08 8.06 10.68
C ASP A 228 25.82 7.98 9.34
N SER A 229 25.12 7.76 8.26
CA SER A 229 25.67 7.83 6.90
C SER A 229 26.19 9.23 6.56
N GLN A 230 25.52 10.31 6.99
CA GLN A 230 26.03 11.65 6.80
C GLN A 230 27.36 11.83 7.53
N HIS A 231 27.46 11.36 8.77
CA HIS A 231 28.72 11.40 9.53
C HIS A 231 29.84 10.61 8.84
N MET A 232 29.54 9.43 8.30
CA MET A 232 30.49 8.64 7.53
C MET A 232 30.99 9.38 6.28
N ALA A 233 30.13 10.08 5.58
CA ALA A 233 30.50 10.89 4.42
C ALA A 233 31.42 12.06 4.79
N ASP A 234 31.11 12.73 5.90
CA ASP A 234 31.84 13.91 6.39
C ASP A 234 33.23 13.55 6.95
N THR A 235 33.37 12.34 7.51
CA THR A 235 34.62 11.84 8.10
C THR A 235 35.44 10.98 7.13
N TYR A 236 35.16 11.01 5.83
CA TYR A 236 35.80 10.19 4.79
C TYR A 236 37.35 10.18 4.87
N GLU A 237 37.98 11.34 5.06
CA GLU A 237 39.44 11.46 5.16
C GLU A 237 40.02 10.67 6.33
N ALA A 238 39.23 10.44 7.40
CA ALA A 238 39.67 9.68 8.56
C ALA A 238 39.66 8.17 8.34
N TRP A 239 38.81 7.64 7.47
CA TRP A 239 38.63 6.20 7.28
C TRP A 239 38.95 5.67 5.88
N LYS A 240 39.19 6.53 4.88
CA LYS A 240 39.46 6.11 3.47
C LYS A 240 40.63 5.13 3.32
N ASP A 241 41.62 5.22 4.19
CA ASP A 241 42.84 4.37 4.18
C ASP A 241 42.80 3.28 5.25
N THR A 242 41.71 3.18 6.03
CA THR A 242 41.58 2.15 7.04
C THR A 242 41.12 0.82 6.42
N SER A 243 41.65 -0.31 6.92
CA SER A 243 41.06 -1.61 6.56
C SER A 243 39.58 -1.62 6.97
N PRO A 244 38.66 -2.03 6.10
CA PRO A 244 37.24 -1.99 6.41
C PRO A 244 36.97 -2.83 7.66
N LEU A 245 36.24 -2.25 8.61
CA LEU A 245 35.67 -2.98 9.75
C LEU A 245 34.80 -4.12 9.20
N GLN A 246 34.81 -5.25 9.91
CA GLN A 246 33.94 -6.38 9.53
C GLN A 246 32.45 -5.89 9.48
N PRO A 247 31.61 -6.41 8.59
CA PRO A 247 30.23 -5.93 8.41
C PRO A 247 29.33 -5.91 9.65
N ASN A 248 29.81 -6.49 10.76
CA ASN A 248 29.09 -6.58 12.05
C ASN A 248 29.73 -5.76 13.17
N GLU A 249 30.75 -4.95 12.90
CA GLU A 249 31.29 -4.05 13.89
C GLU A 249 30.58 -2.70 13.85
N PRO A 250 30.06 -2.21 14.98
CA PRO A 250 29.46 -0.88 15.03
C PRO A 250 30.52 0.18 14.68
N PRO A 251 30.13 1.31 14.08
CA PRO A 251 31.05 2.41 13.80
C PRO A 251 31.78 2.80 15.06
N PRO A 252 33.07 3.21 14.95
CA PRO A 252 33.85 3.60 16.12
C PRO A 252 33.08 4.70 16.87
N SER A 253 32.76 4.41 18.13
CA SER A 253 32.12 5.39 19.01
C SER A 253 33.01 6.63 19.04
N SER A 254 32.40 7.81 18.76
CA SER A 254 33.06 9.10 18.96
C SER A 254 33.49 9.19 20.41
N SER A 255 34.75 8.83 20.68
CA SER A 255 35.40 9.15 21.95
C SER A 255 35.59 10.67 21.95
N THR A 256 34.66 11.36 22.59
CA THR A 256 34.89 12.74 23.05
C THR A 256 36.00 12.70 24.10
N GLU A 257 37.16 13.20 23.76
CA GLU A 257 38.06 13.82 24.72
C GLU A 257 37.66 15.25 24.98
#